data_f608c1814ec4738a7059160f7f891159
#
_entry.id   f608c1814ec4738a7059160f7f891159
#
_cell.length_a   1.000
_cell.length_b   1.000
_cell.length_c   1.000
_cell.angle_alpha   90.00
_cell.angle_beta   90.00
_cell.angle_gamma   90.00
#
_symmetry.space_group_name_H-M   'P 1'
#
loop_
_entity.id
_entity.type
_entity.pdbx_description
1 polymer ?
#
loop_
_entity_poly.entity_id
_entity_poly.type
_entity_poly.pdbx_seq_one_letter_code
_entity_poly.pdbx_strand_id
1 'polypeptide(L)' 'MDKVVHHPEIGKIHLKKVPSSSSIKITVHPRRGVVVSIPWLVRYPVAMRFIEQKKEW' A
#
# COMPACT_ATOMS: atom_id res chain seq x y z
N MET A 1 5.33 7.56 8.55
CA MET A 1 4.22 8.44 8.18
C MET A 1 3.26 7.72 7.26
N ASP A 2 2.01 8.08 7.35
CA ASP A 2 0.98 7.44 6.56
C ASP A 2 0.57 8.36 5.41
N LYS A 3 0.23 7.75 4.30
CA LYS A 3 -0.24 8.48 3.13
C LYS A 3 -1.47 7.78 2.57
N VAL A 4 -2.45 8.55 2.13
CA VAL A 4 -3.66 8.01 1.51
C VAL A 4 -3.65 8.39 0.05
N VAL A 5 -3.89 7.38 -0.80
CA VAL A 5 -3.94 7.56 -2.25
C VAL A 5 -5.27 7.01 -2.75
N HIS A 6 -5.89 7.71 -3.69
CA HIS A 6 -7.11 7.25 -4.33
C HIS A 6 -6.78 6.67 -5.69
N HIS A 7 -6.99 5.37 -5.83
CA HIS A 7 -6.74 4.65 -7.07
C HIS A 7 -8.05 4.50 -7.84
N PRO A 8 -8.06 4.75 -9.15
CA PRO A 8 -9.32 4.70 -9.93
C PRO A 8 -9.97 3.32 -9.96
N GLU A 9 -9.21 2.25 -9.84
CA GLU A 9 -9.75 0.90 -9.87
C GLU A 9 -9.89 0.26 -8.49
N ILE A 10 -8.91 0.51 -7.61
CA ILE A 10 -8.84 -0.10 -6.29
C ILE A 10 -9.62 0.70 -5.26
N GLY A 11 -9.63 2.01 -5.42
CA GLY A 11 -10.25 2.92 -4.46
C GLY A 11 -9.23 3.49 -3.50
N LYS A 12 -9.62 3.63 -2.23
CA LYS A 12 -8.77 4.26 -1.23
C LYS A 12 -7.68 3.31 -0.76
N ILE A 13 -6.44 3.77 -0.84
CA ILE A 13 -5.27 2.99 -0.44
C ILE A 13 -4.53 3.74 0.66
N HIS A 14 -4.32 3.08 1.79
CA HIS A 14 -3.52 3.62 2.88
C HIS A 14 -2.11 3.07 2.78
N LEU A 15 -1.14 3.95 2.61
CA LEU A 15 0.27 3.58 2.57
C LEU A 15 0.90 3.86 3.93
N LYS A 16 1.44 2.83 4.55
CA LYS A 16 1.97 2.90 5.90
C LYS A 16 3.42 2.48 5.92
N LYS A 17 4.31 3.34 6.39
CA LYS A 17 5.72 2.97 6.54
C LYS A 17 5.94 2.33 7.89
N VAL A 18 6.49 1.13 7.89
CA VAL A 18 6.71 0.35 9.10
C VAL A 18 8.21 0.04 9.22
N PRO A 19 8.89 0.61 10.23
CA PRO A 19 10.34 0.43 10.37
C PRO A 19 10.77 -1.02 10.55
N SER A 20 9.94 -1.84 11.18
CA SER A 20 10.25 -3.24 11.45
C SER A 20 9.89 -4.17 10.29
N SER A 21 9.24 -3.66 9.26
CA SER A 21 8.84 -4.48 8.13
C SER A 21 10.00 -4.69 7.16
N SER A 22 10.17 -5.91 6.67
CA SER A 22 11.19 -6.22 5.68
C SER A 22 10.62 -6.43 4.29
N SER A 23 9.30 -6.40 4.14
CA SER A 23 8.65 -6.62 2.85
C SER A 23 7.35 -5.84 2.77
N ILE A 24 6.87 -5.66 1.54
CA ILE A 24 5.61 -4.97 1.30
C ILE A 24 4.47 -5.95 1.58
N LYS A 25 3.52 -5.53 2.41
CA LYS A 25 2.34 -6.33 2.74
C LYS A 25 1.09 -5.56 2.37
N ILE A 26 0.16 -6.24 1.74
CA ILE A 26 -1.11 -5.65 1.33
C ILE A 26 -2.22 -6.34 2.11
N THR A 27 -3.06 -5.55 2.77
CA THR A 27 -4.18 -6.05 3.55
C THR A 27 -5.46 -5.35 3.09
N VAL A 28 -6.51 -6.10 2.88
CA VAL A 28 -7.81 -5.55 2.50
C VAL A 28 -8.72 -5.54 3.72
N HIS A 29 -9.21 -4.34 4.06
CA HIS A 29 -10.15 -4.17 5.15
C HIS A 29 -11.52 -3.81 4.59
N PRO A 30 -12.61 -4.43 5.10
CA PRO A 30 -13.94 -4.16 4.56
C PRO A 30 -14.41 -2.72 4.75
N ARG A 31 -13.90 -2.03 5.75
CA ARG A 31 -14.30 -0.64 6.02
C ARG A 31 -13.26 0.39 5.64
N ARG A 32 -11.98 0.03 5.76
CA ARG A 32 -10.88 0.97 5.52
C ARG A 32 -10.37 0.94 4.09
N GLY A 33 -10.73 -0.09 3.33
CA GLY A 33 -10.20 -0.30 2.00
C GLY A 33 -8.87 -1.04 2.05
N VAL A 34 -7.96 -0.69 1.17
CA VAL A 34 -6.68 -1.37 1.06
C VAL A 34 -5.65 -0.67 1.94
N VAL A 35 -4.96 -1.44 2.75
CA VAL A 35 -3.86 -0.94 3.58
C VAL A 35 -2.58 -1.63 3.14
N VAL A 36 -1.57 -0.85 2.79
CA VAL A 36 -0.29 -1.36 2.35
C VAL A 36 0.79 -0.97 3.34
N SER A 37 1.44 -1.97 3.93
CA SER A 37 2.57 -1.75 4.83
C SER A 37 3.84 -1.87 4.01
N ILE A 38 4.68 -0.84 4.05
CA ILE A 38 5.92 -0.80 3.28
C ILE A 38 7.12 -0.61 4.21
N PRO A 39 8.27 -1.22 3.87
CA PRO A 39 9.48 -1.00 4.64
C PRO A 39 9.88 0.48 4.62
N TRP A 40 10.52 0.91 5.68
CA TRP A 40 10.93 2.31 5.82
C TRP A 40 11.76 2.82 4.63
N LEU A 41 12.61 1.94 4.07
CA LEU A 41 13.51 2.31 2.97
C LEU A 41 12.82 2.33 1.60
N VAL A 42 11.63 1.77 1.48
CA VAL A 42 10.90 1.74 0.21
C VAL A 42 10.16 3.07 0.03
N ARG A 43 10.32 3.67 -1.15
CA ARG A 43 9.64 4.91 -1.48
C ARG A 43 8.22 4.65 -1.98
N TYR A 44 7.35 5.64 -1.82
CA TYR A 44 5.95 5.50 -2.23
C TYR A 44 5.79 5.14 -3.72
N PRO A 45 6.53 5.74 -4.66
CA PRO A 45 6.40 5.34 -6.08
C PRO A 45 6.68 3.86 -6.31
N VAL A 46 7.65 3.30 -5.60
CA VAL A 46 7.96 1.86 -5.70
C VAL A 46 6.80 1.03 -5.17
N ALA A 47 6.21 1.44 -4.04
CA ALA A 47 5.06 0.76 -3.49
C ALA A 47 3.86 0.81 -4.44
N MET A 48 3.64 1.95 -5.08
CA MET A 48 2.55 2.08 -6.04
C MET A 48 2.73 1.17 -7.25
N ARG A 49 3.95 1.00 -7.73
CA ARG A 49 4.23 0.06 -8.81
C ARG A 49 3.93 -1.37 -8.41
N PHE A 50 4.28 -1.72 -7.18
CA PHE A 50 3.97 -3.04 -6.64
C PHE A 50 2.45 -3.27 -6.60
N ILE A 51 1.69 -2.29 -6.17
CA ILE A 51 0.23 -2.36 -6.12
C ILE A 51 -0.33 -2.54 -7.53
N GLU A 52 0.18 -1.81 -8.51
CA GLU A 52 -0.27 -1.93 -9.89
C GLU A 52 -0.05 -3.34 -10.45
N GLN A 53 1.05 -3.97 -10.09
CA GLN A 53 1.33 -5.35 -10.53
C GLN A 53 0.38 -6.36 -9.89
N LYS A 54 -0.18 -6.03 -8.73
CA LYS A 54 -1.04 -6.95 -7.97
C LYS A 54 -2.52 -6.62 -8.10
N LYS A 55 -2.89 -5.65 -8.89
CA LYS A 55 -4.28 -5.19 -8.93
C LYS A 55 -5.26 -6.20 -9.49
N GLU A 56 -4.78 -7.23 -10.17
CA GLU A 56 -5.63 -8.26 -10.76
C GLU A 56 -5.99 -9.40 -9.82
N TRP A 57 -5.43 -9.41 -8.63
CA TRP A 57 -5.68 -10.51 -7.67
C TRP A 57 -7.16 -10.77 -7.35
#